data_0e5280d0ec478715a076df5067a30862
#
_entry.id   0e5280d0ec478715a076df5067a30862
#
_cell.length_a   1.000
_cell.length_b   1.000
_cell.length_c   1.000
_cell.angle_alpha   90.00
_cell.angle_beta   90.00
_cell.angle_gamma   90.00
#
_symmetry.space_group_name_H-M   'P 1'
#
loop_
_entity.id
_entity.type
_entity.pdbx_description
1 polymer ?
#
loop_
_entity_poly.entity_id
_entity_poly.type
_entity_poly.pdbx_seq_one_letter_code
_entity_poly.pdbx_strand_id
1 'polypeptide(L)'
;MKKSKIKYNNGGTVKQTTYNNVASIEAGARGNNNNSSADVTGSLQGKGITASARRYINSQGYRDTIVKGSYNKNDFSISGQHQRDNYGNKETTVRLAQGPVSATARRNRDGNQVGLHYQKTTRKGTTFGANLNRNAEGLFSASMTFAKSL
;
A
#
# COMPACT_ATOMS: atom_id res chain seq x y z
N MET A 1 0.31 3.99 -34.23
CA MET A 1 1.29 3.98 -33.11
C MET A 1 1.67 5.42 -32.77
N LYS A 2 1.24 5.94 -31.62
CA LYS A 2 1.66 7.28 -31.17
C LYS A 2 2.96 7.15 -30.40
N LYS A 3 4.01 7.84 -30.85
CA LYS A 3 5.33 7.88 -30.20
C LYS A 3 5.24 8.65 -28.88
N SER A 4 5.70 8.06 -27.79
CA SER A 4 5.85 8.75 -26.49
C SER A 4 7.02 9.75 -26.58
N LYS A 5 6.77 10.99 -26.15
CA LYS A 5 7.84 11.98 -26.00
C LYS A 5 8.41 11.87 -24.58
N ILE A 6 9.69 11.61 -24.47
CA ILE A 6 10.44 11.65 -23.21
C ILE A 6 10.78 13.12 -22.96
N LYS A 7 10.32 13.69 -21.85
CA LYS A 7 10.73 15.02 -21.38
C LYS A 7 11.69 14.86 -20.21
N TYR A 8 12.87 15.41 -20.36
CA TYR A 8 13.84 15.54 -19.28
C TYR A 8 13.66 16.93 -18.62
N ASN A 9 13.37 16.96 -17.33
CA ASN A 9 13.52 18.14 -16.50
C ASN A 9 14.75 17.95 -15.61
N ASN A 10 15.44 19.04 -15.26
CA ASN A 10 16.59 19.06 -14.36
C ASN A 10 16.29 18.34 -13.04
N GLY A 11 16.62 17.07 -12.95
CA GLY A 11 16.20 16.14 -11.92
C GLY A 11 15.55 14.86 -12.48
N GLY A 12 15.49 14.72 -13.80
CA GLY A 12 15.18 13.52 -14.58
C GLY A 12 14.07 12.60 -14.09
N THR A 13 12.80 13.00 -14.22
CA THR A 13 11.69 12.03 -14.12
C THR A 13 11.36 11.52 -15.53
N VAL A 14 11.53 10.23 -15.78
CA VAL A 14 11.08 9.58 -17.01
C VAL A 14 9.70 8.99 -16.76
N LYS A 15 8.66 9.55 -17.36
CA LYS A 15 7.33 8.96 -17.41
C LYS A 15 7.14 8.27 -18.75
N GLN A 16 7.04 6.97 -18.76
CA GLN A 16 6.57 6.23 -19.90
C GLN A 16 5.14 5.73 -19.61
N THR A 17 4.15 6.38 -20.21
CA THR A 17 2.75 5.94 -20.11
C THR A 17 2.44 5.06 -21.33
N THR A 18 2.18 3.80 -21.10
CA THR A 18 1.68 2.89 -22.14
C THR A 18 0.17 3.07 -22.29
N TYR A 19 -0.29 3.25 -23.51
CA TYR A 19 -1.61 3.77 -23.89
C TYR A 19 -2.82 2.83 -23.68
N ASN A 20 -2.72 1.83 -22.88
CA ASN A 20 -3.89 1.04 -22.48
C ASN A 20 -4.08 1.14 -20.98
N ASN A 21 -4.49 2.20 -20.37
CA ASN A 21 -4.87 2.41 -18.96
C ASN A 21 -4.62 1.26 -17.93
N VAL A 22 -3.85 0.25 -18.31
CA VAL A 22 -3.64 -1.01 -17.61
C VAL A 22 -2.24 -1.13 -17.03
N ALA A 23 -1.24 -0.50 -17.65
CA ALA A 23 0.13 -0.55 -17.14
C ALA A 23 0.85 0.78 -17.28
N SER A 24 1.60 1.18 -16.27
CA SER A 24 2.50 2.32 -16.30
C SER A 24 3.84 1.98 -15.67
N ILE A 25 4.92 2.58 -16.19
CA ILE A 25 6.25 2.55 -15.57
C ILE A 25 6.68 3.99 -15.40
N GLU A 26 7.04 4.36 -14.18
CA GLU A 26 7.60 5.65 -13.83
C GLU A 26 8.97 5.44 -13.22
N ALA A 27 9.97 6.18 -13.69
CA ALA A 27 11.29 6.20 -13.10
C ALA A 27 11.64 7.65 -12.74
N GLY A 28 12.14 7.87 -11.55
CA GLY A 28 12.57 9.15 -11.06
C GLY A 28 13.99 9.07 -10.52
N ALA A 29 14.79 10.09 -10.78
CA ALA A 29 16.06 10.29 -10.12
C ALA A 29 16.10 11.71 -9.56
N ARG A 30 16.58 11.85 -8.32
CA ARG A 30 16.79 13.14 -7.65
C ARG A 30 18.17 13.12 -7.05
N GLY A 31 18.89 14.23 -7.14
CA GLY A 31 20.20 14.32 -6.53
C GLY A 31 20.71 15.75 -6.45
N ASN A 32 21.58 15.96 -5.48
CA ASN A 32 22.51 17.05 -5.39
C ASN A 32 23.91 16.44 -5.17
N ASN A 33 24.95 17.27 -5.09
CA ASN A 33 26.35 16.82 -5.03
C ASN A 33 26.64 15.81 -3.88
N ASN A 34 25.78 15.73 -2.86
CA ASN A 34 26.02 14.89 -1.67
C ASN A 34 24.93 13.80 -1.45
N ASN A 35 23.76 13.94 -2.07
CA ASN A 35 22.67 12.97 -1.92
C ASN A 35 21.95 12.76 -3.24
N SER A 36 21.98 11.54 -3.73
CA SER A 36 21.22 11.13 -4.90
C SER A 36 20.31 9.95 -4.58
N SER A 37 19.15 9.91 -5.19
CA SER A 37 18.21 8.80 -5.08
C SER A 37 17.58 8.50 -6.43
N ALA A 38 17.26 7.25 -6.66
CA ALA A 38 16.50 6.81 -7.82
C ALA A 38 15.36 5.90 -7.37
N ASP A 39 14.20 6.04 -8.00
CA ASP A 39 13.08 5.14 -7.82
C ASP A 39 12.49 4.71 -9.16
N VAL A 40 12.04 3.48 -9.21
CA VAL A 40 11.29 2.91 -10.34
C VAL A 40 9.99 2.37 -9.80
N THR A 41 8.89 2.80 -10.37
CA THR A 41 7.55 2.32 -10.03
C THR A 41 6.89 1.75 -11.27
N GLY A 42 6.47 0.50 -11.20
CA GLY A 42 5.59 -0.13 -12.18
C GLY A 42 4.20 -0.32 -11.60
N SER A 43 3.15 -0.08 -12.36
CA SER A 43 1.77 -0.33 -11.93
C SER A 43 0.93 -0.97 -13.02
N LEU A 44 0.00 -1.82 -12.59
CA LEU A 44 -1.03 -2.45 -13.41
C LEU A 44 -2.39 -2.14 -12.81
N GLN A 45 -3.36 -1.81 -13.65
CA GLN A 45 -4.73 -1.56 -13.21
C GLN A 45 -5.73 -2.13 -14.22
N GLY A 46 -6.73 -2.86 -13.75
CA GLY A 46 -7.81 -3.37 -14.61
C GLY A 46 -8.80 -4.24 -13.85
N LYS A 47 -10.10 -4.19 -14.21
CA LYS A 47 -11.20 -5.05 -13.68
C LYS A 47 -11.18 -5.23 -12.15
N GLY A 48 -10.98 -4.14 -11.41
CA GLY A 48 -10.90 -4.17 -9.94
C GLY A 48 -9.55 -4.64 -9.38
N ILE A 49 -8.58 -4.97 -10.21
CA ILE A 49 -7.23 -5.37 -9.81
C ILE A 49 -6.30 -4.17 -9.93
N THR A 50 -5.48 -3.93 -8.91
CA THR A 50 -4.32 -3.05 -8.98
C THR A 50 -3.09 -3.79 -8.47
N ALA A 51 -1.97 -3.57 -9.12
CA ALA A 51 -0.67 -4.05 -8.66
C ALA A 51 0.38 -2.98 -8.91
N SER A 52 1.30 -2.81 -7.99
CA SER A 52 2.43 -1.91 -8.17
C SER A 52 3.68 -2.48 -7.50
N ALA A 53 4.82 -2.20 -8.09
CA ALA A 53 6.12 -2.48 -7.49
C ALA A 53 6.97 -1.21 -7.58
N ARG A 54 7.61 -0.86 -6.47
CA ARG A 54 8.54 0.28 -6.39
C ARG A 54 9.86 -0.22 -5.86
N ARG A 55 10.94 0.22 -6.46
CA ARG A 55 12.30 0.06 -5.94
C ARG A 55 12.93 1.43 -5.77
N TYR A 56 13.45 1.70 -4.59
CA TYR A 56 14.17 2.91 -4.24
C TYR A 56 15.63 2.57 -3.92
N ILE A 57 16.54 3.43 -4.35
CA ILE A 57 17.98 3.33 -4.07
C ILE A 57 18.50 4.74 -3.85
N ASN A 58 19.35 4.94 -2.83
CA ASN A 58 20.03 6.20 -2.62
C ASN A 58 21.56 6.06 -2.72
N SER A 59 22.27 7.19 -2.74
CA SER A 59 23.73 7.25 -2.82
C SER A 59 24.47 6.68 -1.62
N GLN A 60 23.80 6.54 -0.49
CA GLN A 60 24.34 5.92 0.73
C GLN A 60 24.18 4.40 0.75
N GLY A 61 23.71 3.80 -0.36
CA GLY A 61 23.51 2.36 -0.48
C GLY A 61 22.23 1.82 0.13
N TYR A 62 21.37 2.68 0.66
CA TYR A 62 20.02 2.24 1.11
C TYR A 62 19.19 1.80 -0.09
N ARG A 63 18.53 0.66 0.06
CA ARG A 63 17.64 0.08 -0.94
C ARG A 63 16.35 -0.34 -0.26
N ASP A 64 15.24 0.01 -0.87
CA ASP A 64 13.91 -0.40 -0.42
C ASP A 64 13.09 -0.91 -1.61
N THR A 65 12.34 -1.97 -1.39
CA THR A 65 11.45 -2.57 -2.40
C THR A 65 10.08 -2.74 -1.76
N ILE A 66 9.07 -2.16 -2.40
CA ILE A 66 7.68 -2.26 -1.99
C ILE A 66 6.89 -2.87 -3.15
N VAL A 67 6.15 -3.92 -2.86
CA VAL A 67 5.18 -4.53 -3.78
C VAL A 67 3.80 -4.43 -3.15
N LYS A 68 2.83 -3.94 -3.90
CA LYS A 68 1.43 -3.82 -3.46
C LYS A 68 0.53 -4.47 -4.49
N GLY A 69 -0.56 -5.04 -4.01
CA GLY A 69 -1.62 -5.55 -4.86
C GLY A 69 -2.97 -5.36 -4.18
N SER A 70 -4.01 -5.13 -4.95
CA SER A 70 -5.38 -5.17 -4.45
C SER A 70 -6.35 -5.69 -5.50
N TYR A 71 -7.44 -6.24 -5.00
CA TYR A 71 -8.61 -6.61 -5.78
C TYR A 71 -9.85 -6.09 -5.08
N ASN A 72 -10.72 -5.42 -5.84
CA ASN A 72 -11.96 -4.86 -5.34
C ASN A 72 -13.11 -5.30 -6.27
N LYS A 73 -14.18 -5.82 -5.68
CA LYS A 73 -15.40 -6.18 -6.39
C LYS A 73 -16.60 -6.03 -5.45
N ASN A 74 -17.53 -5.16 -5.80
CA ASN A 74 -18.67 -4.80 -4.93
C ASN A 74 -18.18 -4.40 -3.52
N ASP A 75 -18.72 -5.05 -2.49
CA ASP A 75 -18.38 -4.80 -1.07
C ASP A 75 -17.16 -5.60 -0.60
N PHE A 76 -16.57 -6.43 -1.47
CA PHE A 76 -15.38 -7.23 -1.16
C PHE A 76 -14.12 -6.55 -1.62
N SER A 77 -13.11 -6.49 -0.77
CA SER A 77 -11.76 -6.09 -1.13
C SER A 77 -10.71 -6.97 -0.45
N ILE A 78 -9.66 -7.24 -1.19
CA ILE A 78 -8.42 -7.82 -0.67
C ILE A 78 -7.27 -6.94 -1.10
N SER A 79 -6.36 -6.63 -0.18
CA SER A 79 -5.13 -5.92 -0.51
C SER A 79 -3.96 -6.51 0.24
N GLY A 80 -2.79 -6.42 -0.37
CA GLY A 80 -1.53 -6.86 0.22
C GLY A 80 -0.41 -5.89 -0.10
N GLN A 81 0.52 -5.78 0.84
CA GLN A 81 1.76 -5.05 0.67
C GLN A 81 2.90 -5.88 1.24
N HIS A 82 3.99 -5.95 0.50
CA HIS A 82 5.26 -6.48 0.99
C HIS A 82 6.35 -5.43 0.81
N GLN A 83 7.08 -5.14 1.88
CA GLN A 83 8.21 -4.22 1.89
C GLN A 83 9.46 -4.95 2.40
N ARG A 84 10.59 -4.66 1.78
CA ARG A 84 11.89 -5.17 2.21
C ARG A 84 12.98 -4.16 1.91
N ASP A 85 13.84 -3.89 2.90
CA ASP A 85 15.05 -3.10 2.71
C ASP A 85 16.32 -3.97 2.73
N ASN A 86 17.46 -3.34 2.47
CA ASN A 86 18.77 -4.01 2.49
C ASN A 86 19.38 -4.14 3.89
N TYR A 87 18.73 -3.61 4.92
CA TYR A 87 19.10 -3.81 6.33
C TYR A 87 18.41 -5.02 6.96
N GLY A 88 17.63 -5.75 6.14
CA GLY A 88 16.94 -6.96 6.57
C GLY A 88 15.55 -6.72 7.16
N ASN A 89 15.06 -5.47 7.19
CA ASN A 89 13.69 -5.21 7.59
C ASN A 89 12.74 -5.74 6.52
N LYS A 90 11.75 -6.50 6.96
CA LYS A 90 10.70 -7.06 6.12
C LYS A 90 9.36 -6.85 6.78
N GLU A 91 8.41 -6.40 6.01
CA GLU A 91 7.03 -6.26 6.45
C GLU A 91 6.09 -6.80 5.38
N THR A 92 5.12 -7.58 5.80
CA THR A 92 4.03 -8.04 4.95
C THR A 92 2.72 -7.72 5.63
N THR A 93 1.83 -7.03 4.95
CA THR A 93 0.48 -6.73 5.41
C THR A 93 -0.52 -7.27 4.41
N VAL A 94 -1.56 -7.93 4.89
CA VAL A 94 -2.72 -8.36 4.12
C VAL A 94 -3.97 -7.85 4.80
N ARG A 95 -4.87 -7.29 4.03
CA ARG A 95 -6.18 -6.81 4.49
C ARG A 95 -7.28 -7.42 3.63
N LEU A 96 -8.30 -7.92 4.29
CA LEU A 96 -9.55 -8.38 3.72
C LEU A 96 -10.66 -7.48 4.24
N ALA A 97 -11.60 -7.10 3.39
CA ALA A 97 -12.80 -6.40 3.85
C ALA A 97 -14.02 -6.87 3.05
N GLN A 98 -15.15 -6.99 3.75
CA GLN A 98 -16.44 -7.29 3.17
C GLN A 98 -17.54 -6.53 3.94
N GLY A 99 -18.17 -5.58 3.25
CA GLY A 99 -19.13 -4.70 3.89
C GLY A 99 -18.55 -4.01 5.14
N PRO A 100 -19.19 -4.13 6.31
CA PRO A 100 -18.75 -3.48 7.53
C PRO A 100 -17.58 -4.18 8.26
N VAL A 101 -17.16 -5.36 7.80
CA VAL A 101 -16.12 -6.18 8.45
C VAL A 101 -14.81 -6.08 7.71
N SER A 102 -13.71 -5.91 8.43
CA SER A 102 -12.38 -6.08 7.87
C SER A 102 -11.44 -6.85 8.80
N ALA A 103 -10.53 -7.61 8.19
CA ALA A 103 -9.45 -8.30 8.87
C ALA A 103 -8.12 -7.83 8.32
N THR A 104 -7.14 -7.69 9.20
CA THR A 104 -5.76 -7.32 8.82
C THR A 104 -4.80 -8.29 9.47
N ALA A 105 -3.86 -8.81 8.69
CA ALA A 105 -2.73 -9.56 9.19
C ALA A 105 -1.44 -8.84 8.79
N ARG A 106 -0.55 -8.64 9.74
CA ARG A 106 0.76 -8.02 9.54
C ARG A 106 1.84 -8.90 10.12
N ARG A 107 2.89 -9.09 9.37
CA ARG A 107 4.11 -9.78 9.79
C ARG A 107 5.30 -8.86 9.57
N ASN A 108 6.07 -8.63 10.61
CA ASN A 108 7.31 -7.88 10.56
C ASN A 108 8.40 -8.60 11.39
N ARG A 109 9.50 -7.91 11.66
CA ARG A 109 10.60 -8.42 12.48
C ARG A 109 10.16 -8.75 13.92
N ASP A 110 9.22 -7.97 14.45
CA ASP A 110 8.77 -8.10 15.84
C ASP A 110 7.76 -9.24 16.02
N GLY A 111 7.21 -9.79 14.93
CA GLY A 111 6.30 -10.93 14.95
C GLY A 111 5.03 -10.71 14.11
N ASN A 112 4.03 -11.51 14.42
CA ASN A 112 2.74 -11.52 13.72
C ASN A 112 1.69 -10.74 14.51
N GLN A 113 0.95 -9.90 13.82
CA GLN A 113 -0.18 -9.14 14.36
C GLN A 113 -1.42 -9.46 13.55
N VAL A 114 -2.56 -9.58 14.21
CA VAL A 114 -3.86 -9.80 13.56
C VAL A 114 -4.88 -8.87 14.16
N GLY A 115 -5.68 -8.23 13.31
CA GLY A 115 -6.78 -7.35 13.71
C GLY A 115 -8.07 -7.73 13.00
N LEU A 116 -9.17 -7.69 13.75
CA LEU A 116 -10.52 -7.73 13.23
C LEU A 116 -11.18 -6.40 13.56
N HIS A 117 -11.82 -5.81 12.58
CA HIS A 117 -12.51 -4.54 12.72
C HIS A 117 -13.91 -4.66 12.14
N TYR A 118 -14.89 -4.20 12.90
CA TYR A 118 -16.27 -4.02 12.46
C TYR A 118 -16.64 -2.56 12.59
N GLN A 119 -17.23 -1.97 11.55
CA GLN A 119 -17.77 -0.62 11.61
C GLN A 119 -19.02 -0.52 10.76
N LYS A 120 -20.11 -0.06 11.34
CA LYS A 120 -21.37 0.15 10.64
C LYS A 120 -21.98 1.48 11.05
N THR A 121 -22.30 2.31 10.07
CA THR A 121 -23.06 3.55 10.26
C THR A 121 -24.52 3.31 9.82
N THR A 122 -25.45 3.63 10.68
CA THR A 122 -26.89 3.56 10.39
C THR A 122 -27.30 4.73 9.51
N ARG A 123 -28.47 4.64 8.88
CA ARG A 123 -29.06 5.75 8.11
C ARG A 123 -29.31 7.03 8.95
N LYS A 124 -29.40 6.90 10.27
CA LYS A 124 -29.59 8.02 11.21
C LYS A 124 -28.26 8.60 11.72
N GLY A 125 -27.12 8.29 11.10
CA GLY A 125 -25.82 8.83 11.46
C GLY A 125 -25.18 8.19 12.70
N THR A 126 -25.75 7.12 13.25
CA THR A 126 -25.13 6.42 14.40
C THR A 126 -24.11 5.42 13.90
N THR A 127 -22.89 5.50 14.40
CA THR A 127 -21.79 4.59 14.07
C THR A 127 -21.50 3.68 15.26
N PHE A 128 -21.44 2.39 14.97
CA PHE A 128 -20.96 1.34 15.88
C PHE A 128 -19.65 0.79 15.37
N GLY A 129 -18.67 0.65 16.25
CA GLY A 129 -17.40 0.05 15.94
C GLY A 129 -16.99 -0.98 16.99
N ALA A 130 -16.34 -2.04 16.54
CA ALA A 130 -15.69 -3.02 17.41
C ALA A 130 -14.35 -3.42 16.81
N ASN A 131 -13.33 -3.52 17.65
CA ASN A 131 -11.99 -3.94 17.26
C ASN A 131 -11.54 -5.06 18.18
N LEU A 132 -10.91 -6.07 17.60
CA LEU A 132 -10.19 -7.12 18.29
C LEU A 132 -8.81 -7.22 17.64
N ASN A 133 -7.76 -7.05 18.43
CA ASN A 133 -6.40 -7.12 17.94
C ASN A 133 -5.58 -8.09 18.78
N ARG A 134 -4.68 -8.79 18.11
CA ARG A 134 -3.61 -9.58 18.73
C ARG A 134 -2.28 -8.98 18.27
N ASN A 135 -1.45 -8.56 19.22
CA ASN A 135 -0.12 -8.03 18.90
C ASN A 135 0.93 -9.14 18.66
N ALA A 136 2.15 -8.74 18.34
CA ALA A 136 3.26 -9.66 18.06
C ALA A 136 3.64 -10.54 19.27
N GLU A 137 3.42 -10.06 20.49
CA GLU A 137 3.68 -10.77 21.74
C GLU A 137 2.55 -11.75 22.12
N GLY A 138 1.48 -11.78 21.32
CA GLY A 138 0.33 -12.65 21.54
C GLY A 138 -0.75 -12.05 22.44
N LEU A 139 -0.59 -10.82 22.92
CA LEU A 139 -1.56 -10.13 23.75
C LEU A 139 -2.77 -9.70 22.95
N PHE A 140 -3.95 -9.86 23.51
CA PHE A 140 -5.21 -9.46 22.92
C PHE A 140 -5.68 -8.12 23.49
N SER A 141 -6.23 -7.28 22.64
CA SER A 141 -6.97 -6.08 23.00
C SER A 141 -8.31 -6.03 22.28
N ALA A 142 -9.34 -5.58 22.96
CA ALA A 142 -10.66 -5.36 22.40
C ALA A 142 -11.14 -3.96 22.74
N SER A 143 -11.82 -3.31 21.79
CA SER A 143 -12.46 -2.02 22.02
C SER A 143 -13.79 -1.93 21.30
N MET A 144 -14.71 -1.17 21.84
CA MET A 144 -15.98 -0.81 21.24
C MET A 144 -16.10 0.70 21.16
N THR A 145 -16.66 1.19 20.07
CA THR A 145 -16.94 2.61 19.86
C THR A 145 -18.40 2.80 19.48
N PHE A 146 -18.99 3.85 20.04
CA PHE A 146 -20.32 4.31 19.69
C PHE A 146 -20.24 5.82 19.47
N ALA A 147 -20.66 6.27 18.30
CA ALA A 147 -20.71 7.68 17.97
C ALA A 147 -22.04 8.01 17.27
N LYS A 148 -22.65 9.14 17.59
CA LYS A 148 -23.81 9.68 16.90
C LYS A 148 -23.43 11.04 16.35
N SER A 149 -23.60 11.23 15.03
CA SER A 149 -23.50 12.58 14.46
C SER A 149 -24.78 13.36 14.87
N LEU A 150 -24.57 14.54 15.39
CA LEU A 150 -25.63 15.50 15.70
C LEU A 150 -26.12 16.19 14.43
#